data_e686498b331e2dd3a994ad5aa8ce5825
#
_entry.id   e686498b331e2dd3a994ad5aa8ce5825
#
_cell.length_a   1.000
_cell.length_b   1.000
_cell.length_c   1.000
_cell.angle_alpha   90.00
_cell.angle_beta   90.00
_cell.angle_gamma   90.00
#
_symmetry.space_group_name_H-M   'P 1'
#
loop_
_entity.id
_entity.type
_entity.pdbx_description
1 polymer ?
#
loop_
_entity_poly.entity_id
_entity_poly.type
_entity_poly.pdbx_seq_one_letter_code
_entity_poly.pdbx_strand_id
1 'polypeptide(L)'
;INNYARNSKMLKDGNDSYVCVVGDDDQSIYHFRGAEVSNILSFEKQFPGTQIIKLERNYRSSGKILKAADLVVHNNQGRIGKTLIAERGEGGTPVMAFLEDSNQETGFCAELIQKSVDSGASYKDWAVLYRTNAQSLGFEKEFIHRKIPYFVVGSLKFYEREEIKDALAYLSLCANPRDEISFGRIVNKPARGIG
;
A
#
# COMPACT_ATOMS: atom_id res chain seq x y z
N ILE A 1 14.54 -7.29 -16.71
CA ILE A 1 13.90 -7.38 -18.03
C ILE A 1 14.96 -7.17 -19.12
N ASN A 2 15.80 -6.14 -19.06
CA ASN A 2 16.85 -5.90 -20.06
C ASN A 2 17.90 -7.04 -20.23
N ASN A 3 18.16 -7.83 -19.19
CA ASN A 3 19.08 -8.96 -19.30
C ASN A 3 18.46 -10.19 -19.97
N TYR A 4 17.16 -10.41 -19.84
CA TYR A 4 16.45 -11.49 -20.54
C TYR A 4 16.27 -11.16 -22.03
N ALA A 5 15.94 -9.92 -22.35
CA ALA A 5 15.74 -9.48 -23.74
C ALA A 5 17.07 -9.42 -24.54
N ARG A 6 18.21 -9.14 -23.91
CA ARG A 6 19.52 -9.21 -24.56
C ARG A 6 19.91 -10.64 -24.95
N ASN A 7 19.49 -11.64 -24.18
CA ASN A 7 19.76 -13.03 -24.50
C ASN A 7 18.87 -13.60 -25.62
N SER A 8 17.67 -13.01 -25.88
CA SER A 8 16.81 -13.46 -26.98
C SER A 8 17.39 -13.20 -28.37
N LYS A 9 18.35 -12.29 -28.51
CA LYS A 9 19.09 -12.08 -29.78
C LYS A 9 20.05 -13.23 -30.11
N MET A 10 20.30 -14.17 -29.22
CA MET A 10 21.20 -15.30 -29.44
C MET A 10 20.53 -16.62 -29.85
N LEU A 11 19.20 -16.68 -29.86
CA LEU A 11 18.49 -17.88 -30.31
C LEU A 11 18.23 -17.81 -31.81
N LYS A 12 19.26 -18.17 -32.60
CA LYS A 12 19.18 -18.34 -34.06
C LYS A 12 18.56 -19.69 -34.48
N ASP A 13 18.08 -20.48 -33.53
CA ASP A 13 17.59 -21.82 -33.77
C ASP A 13 16.08 -21.87 -33.65
N GLY A 14 15.35 -21.26 -34.60
CA GLY A 14 13.97 -21.64 -34.94
C GLY A 14 12.87 -21.67 -33.86
N ASN A 15 13.21 -21.34 -32.63
CA ASN A 15 12.26 -21.23 -31.52
C ASN A 15 11.96 -19.76 -31.26
N ASP A 16 10.80 -19.30 -31.72
CA ASP A 16 10.30 -17.96 -31.43
C ASP A 16 10.08 -17.80 -29.92
N SER A 17 10.95 -17.03 -29.27
CA SER A 17 10.77 -16.69 -27.86
C SER A 17 9.88 -15.46 -27.74
N TYR A 18 8.75 -15.62 -27.08
CA TYR A 18 7.81 -14.52 -26.83
C TYR A 18 8.08 -13.89 -25.47
N VAL A 19 8.10 -12.55 -25.43
CA VAL A 19 8.19 -11.79 -24.20
C VAL A 19 6.86 -11.07 -23.98
N CYS A 20 6.18 -11.38 -22.88
CA CYS A 20 4.97 -10.69 -22.44
C CYS A 20 5.29 -9.87 -21.20
N VAL A 21 4.92 -8.59 -21.22
CA VAL A 21 5.09 -7.66 -20.10
C VAL A 21 3.72 -7.16 -19.67
N VAL A 22 3.43 -7.23 -18.38
CA VAL A 22 2.20 -6.71 -17.79
C VAL A 22 2.56 -5.60 -16.82
N GLY A 23 1.83 -4.49 -16.89
CA GLY A 23 2.04 -3.37 -16.00
C GLY A 23 0.89 -2.37 -16.04
N ASP A 24 0.96 -1.39 -15.17
CA ASP A 24 -0.01 -0.30 -15.07
C ASP A 24 0.77 1.00 -14.84
N ASP A 25 0.80 1.86 -15.85
CA ASP A 25 1.48 3.15 -15.82
C ASP A 25 0.89 4.11 -14.79
N ASP A 26 -0.43 4.04 -14.57
CA ASP A 26 -1.14 4.88 -13.59
C ASP A 26 -0.87 4.46 -12.13
N GLN A 27 -0.41 3.22 -11.89
CA GLN A 27 -0.07 2.72 -10.56
C GLN A 27 1.43 2.77 -10.22
N SER A 28 2.24 3.40 -11.05
CA SER A 28 3.68 3.53 -10.82
C SER A 28 4.00 4.63 -9.80
N ILE A 29 3.63 4.38 -8.54
CA ILE A 29 3.78 5.33 -7.43
C ILE A 29 5.12 5.23 -6.68
N TYR A 30 6.03 4.36 -7.11
CA TYR A 30 7.33 4.14 -6.47
C TYR A 30 8.51 4.80 -7.21
N HIS A 31 8.27 5.88 -7.94
CA HIS A 31 9.34 6.61 -8.66
C HIS A 31 10.47 7.04 -7.70
N PHE A 32 10.15 7.47 -6.48
CA PHE A 32 11.11 7.81 -5.44
C PHE A 32 11.98 6.64 -4.94
N ARG A 33 11.65 5.40 -5.33
CA ARG A 33 12.43 4.18 -5.08
C ARG A 33 13.12 3.64 -6.33
N GLY A 34 13.26 4.44 -7.38
CA GLY A 34 13.90 4.04 -8.64
C GLY A 34 13.01 3.22 -9.59
N ALA A 35 11.70 3.16 -9.35
CA ALA A 35 10.78 2.59 -10.32
C ALA A 35 10.58 3.56 -11.48
N GLU A 36 10.97 3.13 -12.69
CA GLU A 36 10.82 3.96 -13.88
C GLU A 36 9.61 3.54 -14.71
N VAL A 37 8.63 4.44 -14.81
CA VAL A 37 7.47 4.29 -15.72
C VAL A 37 7.94 4.21 -17.17
N SER A 38 9.07 4.86 -17.47
CA SER A 38 9.71 4.86 -18.78
C SER A 38 9.93 3.45 -19.35
N ASN A 39 10.15 2.44 -18.51
CA ASN A 39 10.37 1.06 -18.95
C ASN A 39 9.15 0.49 -19.68
N ILE A 40 7.93 0.76 -19.19
CA ILE A 40 6.71 0.28 -19.83
C ILE A 40 6.34 1.14 -21.05
N LEU A 41 6.54 2.45 -20.94
CA LEU A 41 6.24 3.41 -22.00
C LEU A 41 7.20 3.26 -23.21
N SER A 42 8.44 2.85 -22.99
CA SER A 42 9.45 2.65 -24.03
C SER A 42 9.50 1.23 -24.59
N PHE A 43 8.70 0.31 -24.05
CA PHE A 43 8.77 -1.10 -24.42
C PHE A 43 8.51 -1.32 -25.90
N GLU A 44 7.52 -0.67 -26.48
CA GLU A 44 7.20 -0.74 -27.91
C GLU A 44 8.37 -0.26 -28.80
N LYS A 45 9.09 0.78 -28.37
CA LYS A 45 10.27 1.29 -29.07
C LYS A 45 11.44 0.32 -28.98
N GLN A 46 11.59 -0.39 -27.86
CA GLN A 46 12.66 -1.37 -27.65
C GLN A 46 12.39 -2.70 -28.37
N PHE A 47 11.10 -3.05 -28.55
CA PHE A 47 10.64 -4.27 -29.20
C PHE A 47 9.65 -3.94 -30.31
N PRO A 48 10.14 -3.60 -31.52
CA PRO A 48 9.27 -3.32 -32.69
C PRO A 48 8.36 -4.50 -33.00
N GLY A 49 7.10 -4.23 -33.27
CA GLY A 49 6.07 -5.26 -33.48
C GLY A 49 5.33 -5.71 -32.23
N THR A 50 5.60 -5.06 -31.08
CA THR A 50 4.84 -5.31 -29.85
C THR A 50 3.36 -5.02 -30.05
N GLN A 51 2.51 -5.97 -29.64
CA GLN A 51 1.08 -5.76 -29.55
C GLN A 51 0.69 -5.26 -28.16
N ILE A 52 0.07 -4.10 -28.10
CA ILE A 52 -0.43 -3.52 -26.84
C ILE A 52 -1.89 -3.91 -26.66
N ILE A 53 -2.19 -4.61 -25.55
CA ILE A 53 -3.55 -4.97 -25.17
C ILE A 53 -3.90 -4.19 -23.89
N LYS A 54 -4.94 -3.37 -23.97
CA LYS A 54 -5.44 -2.60 -22.82
C LYS A 54 -6.55 -3.36 -22.12
N LEU A 55 -6.38 -3.58 -20.81
CA LEU A 55 -7.42 -4.19 -19.97
C LEU A 55 -8.26 -3.07 -19.36
N GLU A 56 -9.39 -2.75 -19.99
CA GLU A 56 -10.22 -1.60 -19.64
C GLU A 56 -11.44 -1.98 -18.78
N ARG A 57 -11.84 -3.25 -18.74
CA ARG A 57 -12.93 -3.71 -17.88
C ARG A 57 -12.49 -3.82 -16.42
N ASN A 58 -13.17 -3.10 -15.54
CA ASN A 58 -12.88 -3.08 -14.11
C ASN A 58 -14.00 -3.77 -13.33
N TYR A 59 -13.65 -4.88 -12.69
CA TYR A 59 -14.56 -5.70 -11.87
C TYR A 59 -14.47 -5.39 -10.37
N ARG A 60 -13.55 -4.50 -9.97
CA ARG A 60 -13.27 -4.15 -8.56
C ARG A 60 -14.14 -3.02 -8.06
N SER A 61 -14.16 -1.91 -8.79
CA SER A 61 -14.70 -0.63 -8.33
C SER A 61 -15.97 -0.25 -9.10
N SER A 62 -16.84 0.50 -8.44
CA SER A 62 -18.02 1.11 -9.06
C SER A 62 -17.65 2.32 -9.94
N GLY A 63 -18.54 2.72 -10.82
CA GLY A 63 -18.31 3.78 -11.82
C GLY A 63 -17.93 5.12 -11.21
N LYS A 64 -18.58 5.55 -10.14
CA LYS A 64 -18.26 6.81 -9.46
C LYS A 64 -16.87 6.82 -8.82
N ILE A 65 -16.40 5.68 -8.30
CA ILE A 65 -15.02 5.54 -7.78
C ILE A 65 -14.03 5.64 -8.94
N LEU A 66 -14.27 4.91 -10.04
CA LEU A 66 -13.39 4.97 -11.21
C LEU A 66 -13.32 6.37 -11.80
N LYS A 67 -14.46 7.07 -11.89
CA LYS A 67 -14.52 8.45 -12.39
C LYS A 67 -13.69 9.39 -11.50
N ALA A 68 -13.79 9.26 -10.18
CA ALA A 68 -12.98 10.06 -9.25
C ALA A 68 -11.48 9.77 -9.41
N ALA A 69 -11.10 8.49 -9.55
CA ALA A 69 -9.71 8.10 -9.78
C ALA A 69 -9.18 8.61 -11.13
N ASP A 70 -9.98 8.52 -12.20
CA ASP A 70 -9.60 9.00 -13.53
C ASP A 70 -9.34 10.51 -13.55
N LEU A 71 -10.14 11.29 -12.84
CA LEU A 71 -9.91 12.74 -12.68
C LEU A 71 -8.56 13.04 -12.02
N VAL A 72 -8.10 12.22 -11.10
CA VAL A 72 -6.79 12.39 -10.46
C VAL A 72 -5.66 12.02 -11.42
N VAL A 73 -5.73 10.85 -12.03
CA VAL A 73 -4.65 10.38 -12.91
C VAL A 73 -4.59 11.14 -14.24
N HIS A 74 -5.66 11.83 -14.62
CA HIS A 74 -5.67 12.67 -15.84
C HIS A 74 -4.65 13.83 -15.78
N ASN A 75 -4.21 14.20 -14.58
CA ASN A 75 -3.15 15.19 -14.38
C ASN A 75 -1.75 14.64 -14.67
N ASN A 76 -1.58 13.32 -14.81
CA ASN A 76 -0.29 12.72 -15.13
C ASN A 76 0.05 12.88 -16.61
N GLN A 77 1.29 13.29 -16.89
CA GLN A 77 1.80 13.39 -18.27
C GLN A 77 2.43 12.05 -18.71
N GLY A 78 2.39 11.79 -20.03
CA GLY A 78 3.08 10.63 -20.61
C GLY A 78 2.40 9.28 -20.34
N ARG A 79 1.08 9.26 -20.21
CA ARG A 79 0.27 8.03 -20.04
C ARG A 79 0.07 7.29 -21.37
N ILE A 80 -0.02 5.95 -21.30
CA ILE A 80 -0.51 5.14 -22.44
C ILE A 80 -1.98 5.43 -22.71
N GLY A 81 -2.70 5.90 -21.69
CA GLY A 81 -4.14 6.23 -21.74
C GLY A 81 -5.01 4.99 -21.85
N LYS A 82 -5.92 4.84 -20.94
CA LYS A 82 -6.96 3.80 -20.94
C LYS A 82 -8.23 4.39 -20.33
N THR A 83 -9.39 3.88 -20.72
CA THR A 83 -10.67 4.25 -20.15
C THR A 83 -11.24 3.06 -19.41
N LEU A 84 -11.31 3.14 -18.08
CA LEU A 84 -11.83 2.05 -17.26
C LEU A 84 -13.37 2.02 -17.30
N ILE A 85 -13.91 0.86 -17.63
CA ILE A 85 -15.35 0.59 -17.67
C ILE A 85 -15.73 -0.22 -16.44
N ALA A 86 -16.62 0.32 -15.60
CA ALA A 86 -17.09 -0.35 -14.39
C ALA A 86 -18.11 -1.44 -14.73
N GLU A 87 -17.81 -2.66 -14.32
CA GLU A 87 -18.78 -3.80 -14.42
C GLU A 87 -19.72 -3.87 -13.19
N ARG A 88 -19.43 -3.11 -12.12
CA ARG A 88 -20.22 -3.11 -10.87
C ARG A 88 -21.28 -1.99 -10.78
N GLY A 89 -21.63 -1.35 -11.90
CA GLY A 89 -22.57 -0.24 -11.92
C GLY A 89 -22.01 1.05 -11.32
N GLU A 90 -22.85 2.07 -11.12
CA GLU A 90 -22.43 3.40 -10.69
C GLU A 90 -21.95 3.47 -9.24
N GLY A 91 -22.61 2.77 -8.31
CA GLY A 91 -22.29 2.76 -6.89
C GLY A 91 -22.47 4.08 -6.15
N GLY A 92 -22.00 4.12 -4.89
CA GLY A 92 -22.05 5.31 -4.03
C GLY A 92 -21.05 6.38 -4.47
N THR A 93 -21.36 7.64 -4.19
CA THR A 93 -20.47 8.77 -4.45
C THR A 93 -19.36 8.81 -3.38
N PRO A 94 -18.08 8.88 -3.78
CA PRO A 94 -17.00 9.13 -2.82
C PRO A 94 -17.23 10.43 -2.05
N VAL A 95 -16.93 10.41 -0.75
CA VAL A 95 -17.08 11.56 0.14
C VAL A 95 -15.70 12.04 0.56
N MET A 96 -15.50 13.34 0.59
CA MET A 96 -14.30 13.97 1.14
C MET A 96 -14.68 14.70 2.42
N ALA A 97 -13.99 14.39 3.52
CA ALA A 97 -14.14 15.06 4.80
C ALA A 97 -12.86 15.82 5.14
N PHE A 98 -12.98 17.06 5.61
CA PHE A 98 -11.90 17.88 6.11
C PHE A 98 -12.01 17.95 7.64
N LEU A 99 -10.95 17.53 8.33
CA LEU A 99 -10.90 17.42 9.77
C LEU A 99 -9.71 18.21 10.30
N GLU A 100 -9.78 18.69 11.53
CA GLU A 100 -8.80 19.64 12.08
C GLU A 100 -7.47 18.96 12.41
N ASP A 101 -7.53 17.71 12.92
CA ASP A 101 -6.36 16.97 13.34
C ASP A 101 -6.51 15.45 13.18
N SER A 102 -5.44 14.73 13.45
CA SER A 102 -5.39 13.26 13.34
C SER A 102 -6.27 12.54 14.38
N ASN A 103 -6.59 13.15 15.52
CA ASN A 103 -7.46 12.54 16.51
C ASN A 103 -8.91 12.60 16.03
N GLN A 104 -9.31 13.73 15.45
CA GLN A 104 -10.62 13.83 14.79
C GLN A 104 -10.74 12.87 13.61
N GLU A 105 -9.67 12.71 12.81
CA GLU A 105 -9.64 11.76 11.70
C GLU A 105 -9.89 10.32 12.18
N THR A 106 -9.15 9.87 13.19
CA THR A 106 -9.28 8.50 13.71
C THR A 106 -10.62 8.26 14.38
N GLY A 107 -11.12 9.24 15.16
CA GLY A 107 -12.43 9.21 15.79
C GLY A 107 -13.57 9.15 14.78
N PHE A 108 -13.52 10.00 13.74
CA PHE A 108 -14.49 10.03 12.65
C PHE A 108 -14.55 8.71 11.89
N CYS A 109 -13.40 8.15 11.52
CA CYS A 109 -13.35 6.85 10.85
C CYS A 109 -13.93 5.73 11.72
N ALA A 110 -13.57 5.69 12.99
CA ALA A 110 -14.08 4.69 13.92
C ALA A 110 -15.60 4.79 14.11
N GLU A 111 -16.13 6.02 14.17
CA GLU A 111 -17.57 6.26 14.27
C GLU A 111 -18.32 5.80 13.02
N LEU A 112 -17.80 6.09 11.83
CA LEU A 112 -18.40 5.62 10.57
C LEU A 112 -18.45 4.09 10.50
N ILE A 113 -17.36 3.43 10.88
CA ILE A 113 -17.29 1.97 10.92
C ILE A 113 -18.34 1.42 11.88
N GLN A 114 -18.41 1.96 13.11
CA GLN A 114 -19.36 1.53 14.13
C GLN A 114 -20.82 1.68 13.64
N LYS A 115 -21.18 2.86 13.16
CA LYS A 115 -22.54 3.14 12.63
C LYS A 115 -22.91 2.20 11.48
N SER A 116 -21.95 1.88 10.60
CA SER A 116 -22.18 0.95 9.50
C SER A 116 -22.44 -0.47 10.02
N VAL A 117 -21.66 -0.93 11.00
CA VAL A 117 -21.83 -2.26 11.61
C VAL A 117 -23.13 -2.33 12.39
N ASP A 118 -23.50 -1.30 13.12
CA ASP A 118 -24.79 -1.20 13.83
C ASP A 118 -25.98 -1.25 12.86
N SER A 119 -25.75 -0.83 11.60
CA SER A 119 -26.73 -0.90 10.51
C SER A 119 -26.70 -2.23 9.73
N GLY A 120 -25.90 -3.21 10.17
CA GLY A 120 -25.87 -4.58 9.63
C GLY A 120 -24.69 -4.90 8.69
N ALA A 121 -23.73 -3.99 8.50
CA ALA A 121 -22.49 -4.29 7.78
C ALA A 121 -21.51 -5.12 8.66
N SER A 122 -20.51 -5.70 8.04
CA SER A 122 -19.45 -6.41 8.76
C SER A 122 -18.19 -5.55 8.89
N TYR A 123 -17.45 -5.70 9.98
CA TYR A 123 -16.10 -5.13 10.10
C TYR A 123 -15.17 -5.52 8.94
N LYS A 124 -15.39 -6.69 8.33
CA LYS A 124 -14.61 -7.19 7.17
C LYS A 124 -14.83 -6.37 5.90
N ASP A 125 -15.89 -5.58 5.83
CA ASP A 125 -16.23 -4.75 4.68
C ASP A 125 -15.47 -3.43 4.68
N TRP A 126 -14.72 -3.15 5.77
CA TRP A 126 -14.00 -1.90 5.97
C TRP A 126 -12.49 -2.08 5.85
N ALA A 127 -11.86 -1.09 5.24
CA ALA A 127 -10.41 -0.94 5.20
C ALA A 127 -10.04 0.53 5.38
N VAL A 128 -9.05 0.80 6.21
CA VAL A 128 -8.45 2.14 6.36
C VAL A 128 -7.07 2.12 5.72
N LEU A 129 -6.87 3.02 4.75
CA LEU A 129 -5.60 3.18 4.07
C LEU A 129 -4.96 4.49 4.48
N TYR A 130 -3.68 4.46 4.80
CA TYR A 130 -2.90 5.63 5.18
C TYR A 130 -1.56 5.66 4.45
N ARG A 131 -0.93 6.85 4.39
CA ARG A 131 0.30 7.05 3.62
C ARG A 131 1.55 6.54 4.32
N THR A 132 1.62 6.68 5.63
CA THR A 132 2.80 6.34 6.44
C THR A 132 2.44 5.45 7.62
N ASN A 133 3.36 4.57 8.00
CA ASN A 133 3.15 3.68 9.14
C ASN A 133 2.97 4.42 10.48
N ALA A 134 3.42 5.66 10.58
CA ALA A 134 3.24 6.47 11.79
C ALA A 134 1.75 6.76 12.07
N GLN A 135 0.93 6.86 11.04
CA GLN A 135 -0.50 7.12 11.16
C GLN A 135 -1.27 5.93 11.78
N SER A 136 -0.74 4.70 11.68
CA SER A 136 -1.43 3.52 12.24
C SER A 136 -1.69 3.63 13.73
N LEU A 137 -0.78 4.24 14.49
CA LEU A 137 -0.88 4.34 15.95
C LEU A 137 -2.19 5.01 16.41
N GLY A 138 -2.59 6.10 15.73
CA GLY A 138 -3.84 6.79 16.06
C GLY A 138 -5.05 5.88 15.87
N PHE A 139 -5.12 5.21 14.72
CA PHE A 139 -6.20 4.25 14.42
C PHE A 139 -6.18 3.05 15.37
N GLU A 140 -5.01 2.47 15.66
CA GLU A 140 -4.89 1.34 16.57
C GLU A 140 -5.38 1.69 17.98
N LYS A 141 -5.00 2.88 18.51
CA LYS A 141 -5.48 3.36 19.82
C LYS A 141 -7.00 3.53 19.84
N GLU A 142 -7.56 4.18 18.83
CA GLU A 142 -8.99 4.46 18.76
C GLU A 142 -9.81 3.18 18.60
N PHE A 143 -9.33 2.22 17.78
CA PHE A 143 -9.98 0.92 17.61
C PHE A 143 -9.95 0.07 18.88
N ILE A 144 -8.82 0.08 19.61
CA ILE A 144 -8.73 -0.59 20.92
C ILE A 144 -9.71 0.05 21.92
N HIS A 145 -9.73 1.38 22.00
CA HIS A 145 -10.62 2.12 22.89
C HIS A 145 -12.10 1.80 22.63
N ARG A 146 -12.49 1.74 21.35
CA ARG A 146 -13.88 1.41 20.94
C ARG A 146 -14.16 -0.08 20.79
N LYS A 147 -13.21 -0.95 21.08
CA LYS A 147 -13.31 -2.41 20.93
C LYS A 147 -13.64 -2.84 19.48
N ILE A 148 -13.16 -2.10 18.50
CA ILE A 148 -13.28 -2.43 17.08
C ILE A 148 -12.21 -3.47 16.75
N PRO A 149 -12.56 -4.67 16.26
CA PRO A 149 -11.57 -5.67 15.86
C PRO A 149 -10.83 -5.22 14.61
N TYR A 150 -9.50 -5.30 14.62
CA TYR A 150 -8.67 -4.90 13.49
C TYR A 150 -7.41 -5.75 13.37
N PHE A 151 -6.80 -5.72 12.20
CA PHE A 151 -5.41 -6.16 12.01
C PHE A 151 -4.70 -5.24 11.02
N VAL A 152 -3.38 -5.09 11.19
CA VAL A 152 -2.54 -4.25 10.33
C VAL A 152 -1.93 -5.11 9.24
N VAL A 153 -2.14 -4.71 7.97
CA VAL A 153 -1.61 -5.43 6.81
C VAL A 153 -0.29 -4.81 6.35
N GLY A 154 0.70 -5.64 6.08
CA GLY A 154 1.98 -5.20 5.49
C GLY A 154 2.98 -4.58 6.48
N SER A 155 2.63 -4.46 7.75
CA SER A 155 3.56 -4.06 8.82
C SER A 155 3.17 -4.72 10.14
N LEU A 156 4.13 -4.78 11.07
CA LEU A 156 3.82 -5.14 12.46
C LEU A 156 2.98 -4.04 13.12
N LYS A 157 2.10 -4.42 14.04
CA LYS A 157 1.40 -3.46 14.91
C LYS A 157 2.43 -2.55 15.58
N PHE A 158 2.05 -1.31 15.87
CA PHE A 158 2.99 -0.32 16.40
C PHE A 158 3.85 -0.86 17.55
N TYR A 159 3.24 -1.45 18.55
CA TYR A 159 3.95 -2.00 19.72
C TYR A 159 4.70 -3.31 19.45
N GLU A 160 4.49 -3.93 18.30
CA GLU A 160 5.20 -5.15 17.89
C GLU A 160 6.49 -4.85 17.11
N ARG A 161 6.70 -3.61 16.68
CA ARG A 161 7.88 -3.17 15.95
C ARG A 161 9.12 -3.28 16.82
N GLU A 162 10.24 -3.66 16.21
CA GLU A 162 11.47 -3.94 16.93
C GLU A 162 11.98 -2.70 17.67
N GLU A 163 12.03 -1.55 16.98
CA GLU A 163 12.46 -0.27 17.53
C GLU A 163 11.62 0.18 18.73
N ILE A 164 10.31 -0.12 18.72
CA ILE A 164 9.40 0.22 19.82
C ILE A 164 9.62 -0.72 21.01
N LYS A 165 9.78 -2.01 20.76
CA LYS A 165 10.10 -2.99 21.81
C LYS A 165 11.46 -2.68 22.46
N ASP A 166 12.43 -2.23 21.69
CA ASP A 166 13.73 -1.84 22.22
C ASP A 166 13.61 -0.60 23.10
N ALA A 167 12.89 0.44 22.65
CA ALA A 167 12.62 1.63 23.47
C ALA A 167 11.87 1.29 24.76
N LEU A 168 10.84 0.43 24.68
CA LEU A 168 10.11 -0.02 25.86
C LEU A 168 11.01 -0.81 26.82
N ALA A 169 11.93 -1.63 26.33
CA ALA A 169 12.87 -2.36 27.16
C ALA A 169 13.84 -1.43 27.92
N TYR A 170 14.28 -0.32 27.32
CA TYR A 170 15.03 0.72 28.01
C TYR A 170 14.21 1.34 29.15
N LEU A 171 12.96 1.71 28.88
CA LEU A 171 12.06 2.28 29.89
C LEU A 171 11.77 1.28 31.02
N SER A 172 11.56 0.01 30.69
CA SER A 172 11.36 -1.05 31.68
C SER A 172 12.55 -1.19 32.63
N LEU A 173 13.78 -1.15 32.09
CA LEU A 173 14.99 -1.19 32.93
C LEU A 173 15.15 0.05 33.81
N CYS A 174 14.74 1.23 33.34
CA CYS A 174 14.73 2.42 34.18
C CYS A 174 13.73 2.28 35.36
N ALA A 175 12.60 1.63 35.15
CA ALA A 175 11.60 1.38 36.17
C ALA A 175 11.95 0.18 37.07
N ASN A 176 12.55 -0.87 36.51
CA ASN A 176 12.97 -2.07 37.21
C ASN A 176 14.35 -2.53 36.72
N PRO A 177 15.46 -2.16 37.39
CA PRO A 177 16.82 -2.55 37.03
C PRO A 177 17.10 -4.05 37.07
N ARG A 178 16.18 -4.87 37.63
CA ARG A 178 16.30 -6.33 37.70
C ARG A 178 15.53 -7.06 36.60
N ASP A 179 15.02 -6.34 35.59
CA ASP A 179 14.33 -6.95 34.45
C ASP A 179 15.34 -7.56 33.47
N GLU A 180 15.64 -8.83 33.68
CA GLU A 180 16.61 -9.59 32.86
C GLU A 180 16.16 -9.74 31.40
N ILE A 181 14.85 -9.80 31.14
CA ILE A 181 14.30 -9.93 29.79
C ILE A 181 14.58 -8.65 29.01
N SER A 182 14.25 -7.50 29.58
CA SER A 182 14.52 -6.21 28.97
C SER A 182 16.02 -5.95 28.84
N PHE A 183 16.80 -6.34 29.84
CA PHE A 183 18.28 -6.26 29.75
C PHE A 183 18.82 -7.09 28.60
N GLY A 184 18.48 -8.38 28.49
CA GLY A 184 18.90 -9.25 27.42
C GLY A 184 18.55 -8.73 26.03
N ARG A 185 17.40 -8.02 25.93
CA ARG A 185 16.97 -7.42 24.67
C ARG A 185 17.87 -6.26 24.22
N ILE A 186 18.32 -5.40 25.13
CA ILE A 186 19.01 -4.14 24.79
C ILE A 186 20.49 -4.14 25.08
N VAL A 187 21.04 -5.18 25.70
CA VAL A 187 22.46 -5.22 26.11
C VAL A 187 23.43 -4.94 24.96
N ASN A 188 23.09 -5.35 23.75
CA ASN A 188 23.84 -5.09 22.52
C ASN A 188 23.10 -4.18 21.52
N LYS A 189 22.12 -3.40 21.97
CA LYS A 189 21.40 -2.41 21.14
C LYS A 189 21.53 -1.03 21.75
N PRO A 190 22.31 -0.09 21.17
CA PRO A 190 23.22 -0.27 20.02
C PRO A 190 24.35 -1.27 20.33
N ALA A 191 25.03 -1.76 19.29
CA ALA A 191 26.09 -2.73 19.44
C ALA A 191 27.18 -2.25 20.41
N ARG A 192 27.46 -3.04 21.48
CA ARG A 192 28.45 -2.73 22.54
C ARG A 192 29.58 -3.75 22.61
N GLY A 193 29.60 -4.75 21.69
CA GLY A 193 30.61 -5.79 21.68
C GLY A 193 30.53 -6.77 22.86
N ILE A 194 29.36 -6.89 23.49
CA ILE A 194 29.12 -7.87 24.55
C ILE A 194 28.65 -9.15 23.84
N GLY A 195 29.51 -10.19 23.86
CA GLY A 195 29.26 -11.49 23.24
C GLY A 195 28.45 -12.39 24.14
#